data_b2f1fecef52bc8804cac33279d9355d5
#
_entry.id   b2f1fecef52bc8804cac33279d9355d5
#
_cell.length_a   1.000
_cell.length_b   1.000
_cell.length_c   1.000
_cell.angle_alpha   90.00
_cell.angle_beta   90.00
_cell.angle_gamma   90.00
#
_symmetry.space_group_name_H-M   'P 1'
#
loop_
_entity.id
_entity.type
_entity.pdbx_description
1 polymer ?
#
loop_
_entity_poly.entity_id
_entity_poly.type
_entity_poly.pdbx_seq_one_letter_code
_entity_poly.pdbx_strand_id
1 'polypeptide(L)'
;MRGMWLLAVLLLAGCQHVAAPPPIGGQIRDLHSGQVLTAQQLLARLAEPDRVIVGEQHDNADHHAAQLWLLQSLGELRPQGSLLLEMLTPDQQAKVTAVRQSVSPPSDLSGALAWQEGWDWKLYGPIVRFALTQPYPLLAANLDNGEIRAFYRNPPVLSGERSNAEAVKTILLGQIGDSHCGLLPDSQMPAMLA
;
A
#
# COMPACT_ATOMS: atom_id res chain seq x y z
N MET A 1 58.72 -37.44 7.41
CA MET A 1 58.10 -36.24 7.94
C MET A 1 56.71 -36.05 7.24
N ARG A 2 55.62 -36.38 7.92
CA ARG A 2 54.26 -36.34 7.35
C ARG A 2 53.60 -35.03 7.79
N GLY A 3 53.45 -34.08 6.88
CA GLY A 3 52.75 -32.82 7.11
C GLY A 3 51.23 -33.05 7.17
N MET A 4 50.67 -32.76 8.32
CA MET A 4 49.22 -32.83 8.59
C MET A 4 48.61 -31.48 8.25
N TRP A 5 47.85 -31.39 7.14
CA TRP A 5 47.12 -30.22 6.74
C TRP A 5 45.79 -30.18 7.56
N LEU A 6 45.70 -29.26 8.49
CA LEU A 6 44.46 -28.96 9.20
C LEU A 6 43.58 -28.06 8.30
N LEU A 7 42.52 -28.61 7.75
CA LEU A 7 41.46 -27.84 7.06
C LEU A 7 40.63 -27.15 8.13
N ALA A 8 40.80 -25.84 8.28
CA ALA A 8 39.91 -25.02 9.09
C ALA A 8 38.62 -24.74 8.28
N VAL A 9 37.52 -25.42 8.63
CA VAL A 9 36.18 -25.13 8.12
C VAL A 9 35.66 -23.91 8.86
N LEU A 10 35.70 -22.75 8.23
CA LEU A 10 34.99 -21.54 8.69
C LEU A 10 33.49 -21.74 8.48
N LEU A 11 32.79 -22.07 9.57
CA LEU A 11 31.32 -21.97 9.62
C LEU A 11 30.91 -20.48 9.60
N LEU A 12 30.56 -19.97 8.45
CA LEU A 12 29.86 -18.71 8.32
C LEU A 12 28.44 -18.90 8.87
N ALA A 13 28.27 -18.68 10.15
CA ALA A 13 26.94 -18.48 10.73
C ALA A 13 26.41 -17.14 10.21
N GLY A 14 25.75 -17.17 9.04
CA GLY A 14 24.97 -16.03 8.56
C GLY A 14 23.90 -15.73 9.59
N CYS A 15 23.94 -14.54 10.20
CA CYS A 15 22.85 -14.03 11.00
C CYS A 15 21.60 -13.99 10.10
N GLN A 16 20.72 -14.99 10.23
CA GLN A 16 19.41 -14.92 9.61
C GLN A 16 18.65 -13.82 10.37
N HIS A 17 18.43 -12.71 9.69
CA HIS A 17 17.58 -11.64 10.22
C HIS A 17 16.16 -12.19 10.28
N VAL A 18 15.73 -12.59 11.46
CA VAL A 18 14.35 -13.03 11.70
C VAL A 18 13.51 -11.77 11.83
N ALA A 19 12.73 -11.48 10.78
CA ALA A 19 11.79 -10.38 10.82
C ALA A 19 10.87 -10.51 12.06
N ALA A 20 10.68 -9.40 12.76
CA ALA A 20 9.73 -9.36 13.86
C ALA A 20 8.32 -9.77 13.37
N PRO A 21 7.53 -10.50 14.16
CA PRO A 21 6.16 -10.81 13.80
C PRO A 21 5.35 -9.52 13.63
N PRO A 22 4.26 -9.54 12.82
CA PRO A 22 3.38 -8.41 12.74
C PRO A 22 2.82 -8.06 14.13
N PRO A 23 2.62 -6.77 14.42
CA PRO A 23 2.17 -6.30 15.74
C PRO A 23 0.69 -6.61 16.04
N ILE A 24 0.05 -7.40 15.21
CA ILE A 24 -1.37 -7.76 15.24
C ILE A 24 -1.54 -9.26 15.42
N GLY A 25 -2.61 -9.67 16.11
CA GLY A 25 -3.02 -11.07 16.18
C GLY A 25 -3.62 -11.54 14.87
N GLY A 26 -3.62 -12.85 14.63
CA GLY A 26 -4.28 -13.44 13.47
C GLY A 26 -3.42 -14.43 12.70
N GLN A 27 -3.98 -14.93 11.61
CA GLN A 27 -3.32 -15.86 10.70
C GLN A 27 -3.04 -15.18 9.36
N ILE A 28 -1.83 -15.37 8.87
CA ILE A 28 -1.49 -15.01 7.49
C ILE A 28 -1.85 -16.21 6.61
N ARG A 29 -2.74 -16.01 5.65
CA ARG A 29 -3.19 -17.07 4.75
C ARG A 29 -2.95 -16.71 3.29
N ASP A 30 -2.31 -17.58 2.57
CA ASP A 30 -2.25 -17.53 1.12
C ASP A 30 -3.60 -18.00 0.56
N LEU A 31 -4.37 -17.10 -0.04
CA LEU A 31 -5.71 -17.40 -0.55
C LEU A 31 -5.68 -18.26 -1.82
N HIS A 32 -4.57 -18.30 -2.54
CA HIS A 32 -4.43 -19.15 -3.72
C HIS A 32 -4.22 -20.62 -3.34
N SER A 33 -3.36 -20.89 -2.38
CA SER A 33 -3.03 -22.24 -1.94
C SER A 33 -3.79 -22.71 -0.68
N GLY A 34 -4.41 -21.79 0.06
CA GLY A 34 -5.03 -22.04 1.36
C GLY A 34 -4.05 -22.21 2.52
N GLN A 35 -2.74 -22.13 2.27
CA GLN A 35 -1.72 -22.35 3.30
C GLN A 35 -1.67 -21.22 4.31
N VAL A 36 -1.44 -21.59 5.57
CA VAL A 36 -1.07 -20.64 6.63
C VAL A 36 0.43 -20.38 6.52
N LEU A 37 0.80 -19.10 6.48
CA LEU A 37 2.18 -18.64 6.33
C LEU A 37 2.69 -18.07 7.65
N THR A 38 4.00 -18.19 7.87
CA THR A 38 4.70 -17.39 8.86
C THR A 38 4.93 -15.98 8.30
N ALA A 39 5.22 -15.01 9.18
CA ALA A 39 5.60 -13.65 8.79
C ALA A 39 6.80 -13.67 7.82
N GLN A 40 7.82 -14.48 8.10
CA GLN A 40 8.99 -14.62 7.25
C GLN A 40 8.65 -15.16 5.85
N GLN A 41 7.76 -16.15 5.75
CA GLN A 41 7.29 -16.69 4.47
C GLN A 41 6.50 -15.65 3.68
N LEU A 42 5.65 -14.85 4.34
CA LEU A 42 4.95 -13.76 3.69
C LEU A 42 5.94 -12.74 3.13
N LEU A 43 6.87 -12.25 3.94
CA LEU A 43 7.84 -11.25 3.54
C LEU A 43 8.73 -11.74 2.39
N ALA A 44 9.18 -13.00 2.42
CA ALA A 44 9.94 -13.59 1.32
C ALA A 44 9.15 -13.56 0.01
N ARG A 45 7.85 -13.92 0.04
CA ARG A 45 6.98 -13.88 -1.15
C ARG A 45 6.72 -12.46 -1.63
N LEU A 46 6.54 -11.49 -0.72
CA LEU A 46 6.28 -10.10 -1.07
C LEU A 46 7.54 -9.34 -1.50
N ALA A 47 8.72 -9.86 -1.21
CA ALA A 47 9.97 -9.29 -1.66
C ALA A 47 10.29 -9.60 -3.15
N GLU A 48 9.66 -10.63 -3.73
CA GLU A 48 9.91 -11.05 -5.12
C GLU A 48 9.27 -10.12 -6.17
N PRO A 49 7.97 -9.73 -6.07
CA PRO A 49 7.33 -8.93 -7.11
C PRO A 49 7.79 -7.47 -7.08
N ASP A 50 7.84 -6.83 -8.26
CA ASP A 50 8.16 -5.41 -8.38
C ASP A 50 7.13 -4.49 -7.72
N ARG A 51 5.89 -4.95 -7.58
CA ARG A 51 4.76 -4.18 -7.05
C ARG A 51 3.99 -5.01 -6.04
N VAL A 52 3.71 -4.39 -4.89
CA VAL A 52 2.84 -4.95 -3.84
C VAL A 52 1.67 -4.00 -3.66
N ILE A 53 0.46 -4.52 -3.79
CA ILE A 53 -0.78 -3.77 -3.53
C ILE A 53 -1.34 -4.27 -2.21
N VAL A 54 -1.60 -3.35 -1.31
CA VAL A 54 -2.13 -3.64 0.03
C VAL A 54 -3.50 -2.99 0.15
N GLY A 55 -4.54 -3.82 0.23
CA GLY A 55 -5.90 -3.37 0.53
C GLY A 55 -6.13 -3.28 2.04
N GLU A 56 -7.06 -2.43 2.44
CA GLU A 56 -7.40 -2.24 3.86
C GLU A 56 -8.88 -1.99 4.06
N GLN A 57 -9.28 -2.00 5.33
CA GLN A 57 -10.50 -1.40 5.82
C GLN A 57 -10.10 -0.11 6.53
N HIS A 58 -10.57 1.03 6.05
CA HIS A 58 -10.03 2.37 6.39
C HIS A 58 -10.09 2.73 7.87
N ASP A 59 -11.02 2.18 8.62
CA ASP A 59 -11.21 2.41 10.05
C ASP A 59 -10.59 1.31 10.94
N ASN A 60 -9.90 0.32 10.36
CA ASN A 60 -9.32 -0.78 11.09
C ASN A 60 -7.85 -0.50 11.46
N ALA A 61 -7.60 -0.21 12.73
CA ALA A 61 -6.27 0.11 13.24
C ALA A 61 -5.23 -1.03 13.04
N ASP A 62 -5.68 -2.28 13.06
CA ASP A 62 -4.78 -3.42 12.87
C ASP A 62 -4.29 -3.50 11.40
N HIS A 63 -5.12 -3.10 10.44
CA HIS A 63 -4.70 -3.02 9.04
C HIS A 63 -3.59 -1.97 8.87
N HIS A 64 -3.70 -0.80 9.49
CA HIS A 64 -2.67 0.23 9.44
C HIS A 64 -1.38 -0.19 10.13
N ALA A 65 -1.49 -0.88 11.27
CA ALA A 65 -0.33 -1.45 11.95
C ALA A 65 0.38 -2.50 11.08
N ALA A 66 -0.38 -3.37 10.39
CA ALA A 66 0.15 -4.34 9.45
C ALA A 66 0.83 -3.68 8.24
N GLN A 67 0.24 -2.63 7.67
CA GLN A 67 0.85 -1.88 6.56
C GLN A 67 2.18 -1.25 6.96
N LEU A 68 2.24 -0.59 8.12
CA LEU A 68 3.49 -0.01 8.61
C LEU A 68 4.55 -1.08 8.83
N TRP A 69 4.18 -2.21 9.44
CA TRP A 69 5.07 -3.34 9.64
C TRP A 69 5.60 -3.90 8.30
N LEU A 70 4.73 -4.05 7.29
CA LEU A 70 5.13 -4.50 5.94
C LEU A 70 6.13 -3.54 5.30
N LEU A 71 5.88 -2.23 5.34
CA LEU A 71 6.77 -1.21 4.79
C LEU A 71 8.16 -1.25 5.44
N GLN A 72 8.21 -1.38 6.75
CA GLN A 72 9.45 -1.49 7.50
C GLN A 72 10.21 -2.77 7.15
N SER A 73 9.53 -3.92 7.23
CA SER A 73 10.15 -5.23 7.02
C SER A 73 10.60 -5.45 5.58
N LEU A 74 9.83 -5.00 4.58
CA LEU A 74 10.23 -5.11 3.17
C LEU A 74 11.40 -4.16 2.84
N GLY A 75 11.48 -3.00 3.48
CA GLY A 75 12.59 -2.07 3.35
C GLY A 75 13.93 -2.65 3.83
N GLU A 76 13.90 -3.57 4.80
CA GLU A 76 15.09 -4.30 5.28
C GLU A 76 15.53 -5.41 4.32
N LEU A 77 14.60 -5.98 3.55
CA LEU A 77 14.87 -7.10 2.64
C LEU A 77 15.33 -6.65 1.26
N ARG A 78 14.81 -5.54 0.76
CA ARG A 78 15.16 -5.01 -0.55
C ARG A 78 14.91 -3.50 -0.64
N PRO A 79 15.65 -2.77 -1.52
CA PRO A 79 15.33 -1.37 -1.82
C PRO A 79 13.89 -1.22 -2.31
N GLN A 80 13.22 -0.18 -1.83
CA GLN A 80 11.88 0.19 -2.27
C GLN A 80 11.98 1.31 -3.32
N GLY A 81 11.10 1.26 -4.34
CA GLY A 81 11.07 2.24 -5.42
C GLY A 81 10.23 3.48 -5.07
N SER A 82 9.04 3.27 -4.53
CA SER A 82 8.10 4.31 -4.12
C SER A 82 7.00 3.75 -3.22
N LEU A 83 6.39 4.62 -2.43
CA LEU A 83 5.11 4.35 -1.77
C LEU A 83 4.03 5.22 -2.42
N LEU A 84 2.94 4.60 -2.87
CA LEU A 84 1.75 5.26 -3.36
C LEU A 84 0.66 5.17 -2.30
N LEU A 85 0.05 6.30 -1.95
CA LEU A 85 -1.07 6.34 -1.01
C LEU A 85 -2.32 6.91 -1.68
N GLU A 86 -3.43 6.17 -1.58
CA GLU A 86 -4.75 6.60 -2.01
C GLU A 86 -5.22 7.86 -1.26
N MET A 87 -4.80 8.02 -0.01
CA MET A 87 -5.16 9.14 0.88
C MET A 87 -4.54 10.48 0.46
N LEU A 88 -3.70 10.47 -0.56
CA LEU A 88 -3.08 11.67 -1.13
C LEU A 88 -3.58 11.91 -2.56
N THR A 89 -3.95 13.15 -2.84
CA THR A 89 -4.39 13.62 -4.15
C THR A 89 -3.29 14.40 -4.88
N PRO A 90 -3.31 14.51 -6.22
CA PRO A 90 -2.26 15.15 -7.01
C PRO A 90 -1.94 16.59 -6.57
N ASP A 91 -2.94 17.36 -6.13
CA ASP A 91 -2.75 18.73 -5.65
C ASP A 91 -1.98 18.82 -4.31
N GLN A 92 -1.86 17.72 -3.56
CA GLN A 92 -1.05 17.61 -2.36
C GLN A 92 0.42 17.24 -2.68
N GLN A 93 0.74 16.75 -3.88
CA GLN A 93 2.08 16.24 -4.18
C GLN A 93 3.19 17.27 -3.97
N ALA A 94 2.95 18.53 -4.32
CA ALA A 94 3.92 19.60 -4.09
C ALA A 94 4.21 19.83 -2.59
N LYS A 95 3.19 19.69 -1.73
CA LYS A 95 3.34 19.79 -0.27
C LYS A 95 4.15 18.62 0.29
N VAL A 96 3.87 17.40 -0.17
CA VAL A 96 4.65 16.20 0.18
C VAL A 96 6.12 16.40 -0.16
N THR A 97 6.41 16.89 -1.37
CA THR A 97 7.77 17.15 -1.82
C THR A 97 8.46 18.23 -0.95
N ALA A 98 7.79 19.33 -0.64
CA ALA A 98 8.31 20.39 0.20
C ALA A 98 8.63 19.91 1.62
N VAL A 99 7.74 19.12 2.24
CA VAL A 99 7.97 18.54 3.56
C VAL A 99 9.19 17.61 3.55
N ARG A 100 9.34 16.78 2.54
CA ARG A 100 10.49 15.86 2.41
C ARG A 100 11.83 16.59 2.23
N GLN A 101 11.84 17.74 1.57
CA GLN A 101 13.04 18.55 1.35
C GLN A 101 13.35 19.46 2.52
N SER A 102 12.47 19.58 3.50
CA SER A 102 12.66 20.43 4.67
C SER A 102 13.78 19.90 5.57
N VAL A 103 14.67 20.78 5.99
CA VAL A 103 15.73 20.46 6.96
C VAL A 103 15.14 20.04 8.32
N SER A 104 14.01 20.62 8.69
CA SER A 104 13.28 20.29 9.90
C SER A 104 11.81 20.02 9.53
N PRO A 105 11.33 18.80 9.67
CA PRO A 105 9.93 18.50 9.41
C PRO A 105 9.01 19.36 10.27
N PRO A 106 7.88 19.86 9.74
CA PRO A 106 6.91 20.62 10.49
C PRO A 106 6.37 19.82 11.69
N SER A 107 6.13 20.50 12.82
CA SER A 107 5.49 19.86 13.99
C SER A 107 4.08 19.40 13.69
N ASP A 108 3.33 20.16 12.90
CA ASP A 108 2.03 19.78 12.35
C ASP A 108 2.18 19.29 10.91
N LEU A 109 2.42 17.99 10.75
CA LEU A 109 2.51 17.34 9.43
C LEU A 109 1.15 17.28 8.72
N SER A 110 0.07 17.09 9.45
CA SER A 110 -1.27 17.02 8.85
C SER A 110 -1.65 18.34 8.18
N GLY A 111 -1.41 19.46 8.87
CA GLY A 111 -1.63 20.79 8.31
C GLY A 111 -0.67 21.11 7.15
N ALA A 112 0.62 20.77 7.29
CA ALA A 112 1.62 21.01 6.23
C ALA A 112 1.34 20.26 4.94
N LEU A 113 0.75 19.06 5.04
CA LEU A 113 0.33 18.23 3.90
C LEU A 113 -1.06 18.60 3.38
N ALA A 114 -1.79 19.52 4.04
CA ALA A 114 -3.21 19.75 3.84
C ALA A 114 -3.99 18.43 3.84
N TRP A 115 -3.76 17.62 4.88
CA TRP A 115 -4.37 16.29 5.01
C TRP A 115 -5.89 16.39 5.00
N GLN A 116 -6.54 15.55 4.21
CA GLN A 116 -7.98 15.60 4.06
C GLN A 116 -8.69 15.02 5.29
N GLU A 117 -9.73 15.72 5.77
CA GLU A 117 -10.48 15.34 6.98
C GLU A 117 -11.17 13.96 6.88
N GLY A 118 -11.45 13.50 5.67
CA GLY A 118 -12.03 12.17 5.41
C GLY A 118 -11.13 10.99 5.82
N TRP A 119 -9.83 11.23 6.02
CA TRP A 119 -8.87 10.19 6.40
C TRP A 119 -8.35 10.44 7.82
N ASP A 120 -8.66 9.55 8.76
CA ASP A 120 -8.22 9.72 10.16
C ASP A 120 -6.69 9.74 10.29
N TRP A 121 -6.12 10.93 10.57
CA TRP A 121 -4.70 11.11 10.75
C TRP A 121 -4.08 10.23 11.83
N LYS A 122 -4.84 9.78 12.84
CA LYS A 122 -4.34 8.89 13.88
C LYS A 122 -3.96 7.53 13.31
N LEU A 123 -4.68 7.08 12.28
CA LEU A 123 -4.45 5.81 11.60
C LEU A 123 -3.35 5.91 10.54
N TYR A 124 -3.41 6.91 9.68
CA TYR A 124 -2.49 7.07 8.55
C TYR A 124 -1.20 7.80 8.90
N GLY A 125 -1.22 8.67 9.90
CA GLY A 125 -0.07 9.48 10.31
C GLY A 125 1.21 8.68 10.58
N PRO A 126 1.19 7.53 11.24
CA PRO A 126 2.36 6.68 11.43
C PRO A 126 3.00 6.21 10.11
N ILE A 127 2.20 5.80 9.14
CA ILE A 127 2.64 5.37 7.80
C ILE A 127 3.26 6.55 7.04
N VAL A 128 2.57 7.70 7.04
CA VAL A 128 3.04 8.90 6.36
C VAL A 128 4.35 9.42 6.97
N ARG A 129 4.46 9.48 8.30
CA ARG A 129 5.70 9.86 8.98
C ARG A 129 6.86 8.95 8.60
N PHE A 130 6.64 7.65 8.61
CA PHE A 130 7.64 6.68 8.19
C PHE A 130 8.04 6.93 6.73
N ALA A 131 7.08 7.04 5.81
CA ALA A 131 7.33 7.23 4.39
C ALA A 131 8.11 8.51 4.08
N LEU A 132 7.84 9.60 4.80
CA LEU A 132 8.55 10.88 4.63
C LEU A 132 10.04 10.81 4.99
N THR A 133 10.45 9.86 5.83
CA THR A 133 11.87 9.65 6.21
C THR A 133 12.62 8.69 5.27
N GLN A 134 11.91 8.02 4.36
CA GLN A 134 12.52 7.03 3.49
C GLN A 134 13.25 7.65 2.28
N PRO A 135 14.26 6.99 1.70
CA PRO A 135 14.96 7.49 0.52
C PRO A 135 14.10 7.48 -0.75
N TYR A 136 13.05 6.67 -0.80
CA TYR A 136 12.12 6.59 -1.93
C TYR A 136 10.96 7.60 -1.82
N PRO A 137 10.33 8.01 -2.94
CA PRO A 137 9.26 8.99 -2.93
C PRO A 137 7.96 8.46 -2.32
N LEU A 138 7.24 9.34 -1.63
CA LEU A 138 5.83 9.20 -1.29
C LEU A 138 5.02 9.92 -2.37
N LEU A 139 4.13 9.21 -3.03
CA LEU A 139 3.36 9.67 -4.18
C LEU A 139 1.86 9.63 -3.90
N ALA A 140 1.14 10.59 -4.46
CA ALA A 140 -0.32 10.61 -4.50
C ALA A 140 -0.82 9.55 -5.50
N ALA A 141 -1.87 8.80 -5.11
CA ALA A 141 -2.45 7.73 -5.93
C ALA A 141 -3.97 7.82 -6.07
N ASN A 142 -4.55 8.97 -5.75
CA ASN A 142 -5.97 9.24 -5.96
C ASN A 142 -6.18 10.29 -7.04
N LEU A 143 -7.43 10.49 -7.41
CA LEU A 143 -7.89 11.62 -8.23
C LEU A 143 -8.18 12.82 -7.33
N ASP A 144 -7.94 14.02 -7.83
CA ASP A 144 -8.40 15.21 -7.13
C ASP A 144 -9.92 15.43 -7.29
N ASN A 145 -10.47 16.31 -6.45
CA ASN A 145 -11.90 16.61 -6.49
C ASN A 145 -12.39 17.20 -7.83
N GLY A 146 -11.50 17.83 -8.59
CA GLY A 146 -11.80 18.35 -9.94
C GLY A 146 -11.93 17.22 -10.94
N GLU A 147 -11.00 16.29 -10.93
CA GLU A 147 -11.00 15.08 -11.75
C GLU A 147 -12.21 14.21 -11.44
N ILE A 148 -12.49 13.93 -10.16
CA ILE A 148 -13.68 13.16 -9.74
C ILE A 148 -14.96 13.81 -10.28
N ARG A 149 -15.13 15.12 -10.11
CA ARG A 149 -16.30 15.84 -10.67
C ARG A 149 -16.35 15.80 -12.20
N ALA A 150 -15.20 15.77 -12.87
CA ALA A 150 -15.14 15.65 -14.32
C ALA A 150 -15.60 14.27 -14.79
N PHE A 151 -15.17 13.20 -14.11
CA PHE A 151 -15.62 11.83 -14.38
C PHE A 151 -17.13 11.68 -14.20
N TYR A 152 -17.70 12.21 -13.11
CA TYR A 152 -19.15 12.14 -12.90
C TYR A 152 -19.95 12.89 -13.98
N ARG A 153 -19.41 13.99 -14.52
CA ARG A 153 -20.09 14.76 -15.59
C ARG A 153 -19.93 14.14 -16.98
N ASN A 154 -18.77 13.55 -17.24
CA ASN A 154 -18.41 12.98 -18.52
C ASN A 154 -17.49 11.77 -18.33
N PRO A 155 -18.04 10.58 -18.01
CA PRO A 155 -17.27 9.38 -17.78
C PRO A 155 -16.37 9.08 -18.98
N PRO A 156 -15.06 8.84 -18.78
CA PRO A 156 -14.16 8.52 -19.87
C PRO A 156 -14.45 7.13 -20.44
N VAL A 157 -14.12 6.94 -21.71
CA VAL A 157 -14.10 5.61 -22.30
C VAL A 157 -12.83 4.90 -21.87
N LEU A 158 -12.96 3.83 -21.13
CA LEU A 158 -11.82 3.02 -20.69
C LEU A 158 -11.21 2.25 -21.86
N SER A 159 -9.88 2.20 -21.95
CA SER A 159 -9.14 1.59 -23.07
C SER A 159 -8.56 0.20 -22.77
N GLY A 160 -8.69 -0.33 -21.56
CA GLY A 160 -8.13 -1.63 -21.17
C GLY A 160 -8.96 -2.81 -21.66
N GLU A 161 -8.38 -3.75 -22.38
CA GLU A 161 -9.10 -4.95 -22.85
C GLU A 161 -9.68 -5.78 -21.68
N ARG A 162 -8.90 -5.96 -20.61
CA ARG A 162 -9.35 -6.75 -19.45
C ARG A 162 -10.36 -6.01 -18.59
N SER A 163 -10.14 -4.73 -18.32
CA SER A 163 -11.05 -3.90 -17.52
C SER A 163 -12.39 -3.66 -18.21
N ASN A 164 -12.40 -3.66 -19.55
CA ASN A 164 -13.61 -3.50 -20.37
C ASN A 164 -14.31 -4.80 -20.74
N ALA A 165 -13.78 -5.97 -20.31
CA ALA A 165 -14.43 -7.24 -20.59
C ALA A 165 -15.84 -7.28 -19.96
N GLU A 166 -16.84 -7.75 -20.71
CA GLU A 166 -18.24 -7.78 -20.24
C GLU A 166 -18.40 -8.58 -18.93
N ALA A 167 -17.62 -9.64 -18.76
CA ALA A 167 -17.63 -10.41 -17.50
C ALA A 167 -17.17 -9.56 -16.30
N VAL A 168 -16.17 -8.69 -16.48
CA VAL A 168 -15.66 -7.77 -15.43
C VAL A 168 -16.71 -6.69 -15.14
N LYS A 169 -17.28 -6.09 -16.17
CA LYS A 169 -18.34 -5.09 -16.01
C LYS A 169 -19.56 -5.66 -15.26
N THR A 170 -19.98 -6.88 -15.60
CA THR A 170 -21.10 -7.55 -14.93
C THR A 170 -20.80 -7.73 -13.42
N ILE A 171 -19.58 -8.17 -13.07
CA ILE A 171 -19.17 -8.35 -11.68
C ILE A 171 -19.17 -7.00 -10.95
N LEU A 172 -18.58 -5.96 -11.55
CA LEU A 172 -18.50 -4.62 -10.97
C LEU A 172 -19.89 -4.01 -10.77
N LEU A 173 -20.78 -4.13 -11.75
CA LEU A 173 -22.17 -3.66 -11.62
C LEU A 173 -22.90 -4.34 -10.46
N GLY A 174 -22.71 -5.66 -10.29
CA GLY A 174 -23.25 -6.38 -9.14
C GLY A 174 -22.68 -5.85 -7.83
N GLN A 175 -21.37 -5.71 -7.72
CA GLN A 175 -20.72 -5.17 -6.51
C GLN A 175 -21.14 -3.73 -6.18
N ILE A 176 -21.27 -2.87 -7.19
CA ILE A 176 -21.75 -1.49 -7.02
C ILE A 176 -23.19 -1.52 -6.48
N GLY A 177 -24.08 -2.32 -7.08
CA GLY A 177 -25.46 -2.47 -6.62
C GLY A 177 -25.55 -2.94 -5.17
N ASP A 178 -24.80 -3.99 -4.82
CA ASP A 178 -24.80 -4.59 -3.48
C ASP A 178 -24.24 -3.61 -2.43
N SER A 179 -23.13 -2.92 -2.73
CA SER A 179 -22.51 -1.96 -1.81
C SER A 179 -23.37 -0.73 -1.53
N HIS A 180 -24.30 -0.42 -2.42
CA HIS A 180 -25.26 0.68 -2.26
C HIS A 180 -26.67 0.19 -1.87
N CYS A 181 -26.80 -1.05 -1.44
CA CYS A 181 -28.09 -1.67 -1.05
C CYS A 181 -29.18 -1.57 -2.14
N GLY A 182 -28.78 -1.52 -3.42
CA GLY A 182 -29.68 -1.34 -4.54
C GLY A 182 -30.34 0.04 -4.65
N LEU A 183 -29.87 1.02 -3.89
CA LEU A 183 -30.43 2.39 -3.84
C LEU A 183 -29.77 3.37 -4.81
N LEU A 184 -28.69 2.95 -5.51
CA LEU A 184 -28.03 3.80 -6.49
C LEU A 184 -28.91 3.99 -7.72
N PRO A 185 -29.22 5.23 -8.14
CA PRO A 185 -29.97 5.48 -9.35
C PRO A 185 -29.24 4.96 -10.61
N ASP A 186 -29.96 4.37 -11.56
CA ASP A 186 -29.41 3.86 -12.81
C ASP A 186 -28.61 4.93 -13.58
N SER A 187 -28.99 6.21 -13.45
CA SER A 187 -28.28 7.33 -14.09
C SER A 187 -26.86 7.56 -13.56
N GLN A 188 -26.53 7.04 -12.36
CA GLN A 188 -25.21 7.16 -11.77
C GLN A 188 -24.30 5.93 -12.03
N MET A 189 -24.88 4.81 -12.47
CA MET A 189 -24.15 3.57 -12.73
C MET A 189 -23.00 3.75 -13.73
N PRO A 190 -23.13 4.49 -14.86
CA PRO A 190 -22.03 4.68 -15.81
C PRO A 190 -20.83 5.40 -15.18
N ALA A 191 -21.07 6.39 -14.32
CA ALA A 191 -19.99 7.13 -13.65
C ALA A 191 -19.28 6.29 -12.58
N MET A 192 -20.01 5.38 -11.93
CA MET A 192 -19.43 4.45 -10.94
C MET A 192 -18.67 3.30 -11.60
N LEU A 193 -18.99 2.97 -12.85
CA LEU A 193 -18.33 1.90 -13.60
C LEU A 193 -17.06 2.36 -14.32
N ALA A 194 -16.95 3.67 -14.60
CA ALA A 194 -15.81 4.29 -15.29
C ALA A 194 -14.58 4.44 -14.37
#